data_31af9b2093c9c235a03afe0100ba9c82
#
_entry.id   31af9b2093c9c235a03afe0100ba9c82
#
_cell.length_a   1.000
_cell.length_b   1.000
_cell.length_c   1.000
_cell.angle_alpha   90.00
_cell.angle_beta   90.00
_cell.angle_gamma   90.00
#
_symmetry.space_group_name_H-M   'P 1'
#
loop_
_entity.id
_entity.type
_entity.pdbx_description
1 polymer ?
#
loop_
_entity_poly.entity_id
_entity_poly.type
_entity_poly.pdbx_seq_one_letter_code
_entity_poly.pdbx_strand_id
1 'polypeptide(L)'
;GIYVSSVISPFWNRELPAPPFDASYYCDEKKIKALMAWLNVHPEISHVVIAQHWSARYDSKNVMDWKLKPLPSGEPAYSNSLRAFISELRAMGKQVILLAPTPLIKQNDVAKYIRNLIRRGETGKGLESLTCTRQKYREDHAAVLPILDRLEQEGLCTVLRILPYIPEDRPFNAYEHGEILYKDSDHMSSKGSIKLFQHLKPQLKEALQKESTASSGLQKP
;
A
#
# COMPACT_ATOMS: atom_id res chain seq x y z
N GLY A 1 -11.25 -6.69 6.64
CA GLY A 1 -11.64 -5.52 5.84
C GLY A 1 -10.52 -5.14 4.90
N ILE A 2 -10.83 -5.00 3.62
CA ILE A 2 -9.91 -4.38 2.67
C ILE A 2 -10.02 -2.89 2.94
N TYR A 3 -8.94 -2.27 3.43
CA TYR A 3 -8.84 -0.83 3.42
C TYR A 3 -8.56 -0.43 1.98
N VAL A 4 -9.56 0.13 1.34
CA VAL A 4 -9.30 1.09 0.28
C VAL A 4 -8.82 2.33 1.03
N SER A 5 -7.56 2.33 1.41
CA SER A 5 -6.90 3.56 1.79
C SER A 5 -6.85 4.37 0.52
N SER A 6 -7.78 5.28 0.36
CA SER A 6 -7.77 6.24 -0.71
C SER A 6 -6.56 7.14 -0.54
N VAL A 7 -5.41 6.72 -1.03
CA VAL A 7 -4.43 7.67 -1.53
C VAL A 7 -4.99 8.21 -2.85
N ILE A 8 -6.21 8.72 -2.78
CA ILE A 8 -6.81 9.52 -3.83
C ILE A 8 -6.31 10.93 -3.59
N SER A 9 -5.03 11.22 -3.69
CA SER A 9 -4.71 12.58 -3.50
C SER A 9 -3.91 13.23 -4.62
N PRO A 10 -2.78 12.84 -5.12
CA PRO A 10 -2.19 13.68 -6.15
C PRO A 10 -2.64 13.41 -7.58
N PHE A 11 -3.42 12.33 -7.84
CA PHE A 11 -3.86 11.98 -9.19
C PHE A 11 -5.36 12.19 -9.42
N TRP A 12 -6.06 12.78 -8.45
CA TRP A 12 -7.46 13.13 -8.63
C TRP A 12 -7.55 14.25 -9.68
N ASN A 13 -8.07 13.93 -10.83
CA ASN A 13 -8.51 14.96 -11.76
C ASN A 13 -9.75 15.64 -11.17
N ARG A 14 -9.70 16.96 -10.94
CA ARG A 14 -10.82 17.75 -10.41
C ARG A 14 -12.10 17.67 -11.25
N GLU A 15 -11.97 17.21 -12.50
CA GLU A 15 -13.11 17.02 -13.42
C GLU A 15 -13.88 15.71 -13.13
N LEU A 16 -13.30 14.77 -12.37
CA LEU A 16 -14.01 13.55 -12.00
C LEU A 16 -14.88 13.78 -10.75
N PRO A 17 -16.11 13.25 -10.71
CA PRO A 17 -16.93 13.33 -9.52
C PRO A 17 -16.26 12.63 -8.35
N ALA A 18 -16.30 13.24 -7.17
CA ALA A 18 -15.76 12.61 -5.97
C ALA A 18 -16.46 11.27 -5.69
N PRO A 19 -15.74 10.25 -5.18
CA PRO A 19 -16.38 9.03 -4.73
C PRO A 19 -17.50 9.34 -3.72
N PRO A 20 -18.60 8.58 -3.73
CA PRO A 20 -19.79 8.90 -2.94
C PRO A 20 -19.63 8.63 -1.43
N PHE A 21 -18.41 8.52 -0.92
CA PHE A 21 -18.15 8.21 0.48
C PHE A 21 -16.91 8.91 1.01
N ASP A 22 -16.98 9.31 2.26
CA ASP A 22 -15.84 9.76 3.04
C ASP A 22 -14.89 8.57 3.25
N ALA A 23 -13.60 8.79 3.00
CA ALA A 23 -12.53 7.81 3.19
C ALA A 23 -12.23 7.55 4.67
N SER A 24 -13.27 7.48 5.52
CA SER A 24 -13.10 7.16 6.92
C SER A 24 -12.59 5.74 7.12
N TYR A 25 -11.80 5.54 8.15
CA TYR A 25 -10.94 4.40 8.51
C TYR A 25 -11.55 2.99 8.44
N TYR A 26 -12.86 2.85 8.28
CA TYR A 26 -13.52 1.55 8.24
C TYR A 26 -14.29 1.39 6.94
N CYS A 27 -13.82 0.44 6.13
CA CYS A 27 -14.57 -0.01 4.96
C CYS A 27 -15.60 -1.05 5.42
N ASP A 28 -16.87 -0.71 5.34
CA ASP A 28 -17.97 -1.65 5.50
C ASP A 28 -18.45 -2.18 4.14
N GLU A 29 -19.28 -3.21 4.15
CA GLU A 29 -19.80 -3.83 2.92
C GLU A 29 -20.52 -2.81 2.01
N LYS A 30 -21.24 -1.85 2.62
CA LYS A 30 -21.97 -0.81 1.90
C LYS A 30 -21.00 0.11 1.13
N LYS A 31 -19.90 0.50 1.77
CA LYS A 31 -18.87 1.34 1.16
C LYS A 31 -18.14 0.62 0.03
N ILE A 32 -17.80 -0.67 0.23
CA ILE A 32 -17.19 -1.48 -0.83
C ILE A 32 -18.14 -1.61 -2.02
N LYS A 33 -19.41 -1.94 -1.80
CA LYS A 33 -20.40 -2.01 -2.88
C LYS A 33 -20.56 -0.68 -3.61
N ALA A 34 -20.60 0.43 -2.88
CA ALA A 34 -20.67 1.76 -3.47
C ALA A 34 -19.42 2.09 -4.31
N LEU A 35 -18.21 1.74 -3.82
CA LEU A 35 -16.97 1.91 -4.57
C LEU A 35 -16.99 1.08 -5.86
N MET A 36 -17.36 -0.21 -5.78
CA MET A 36 -17.38 -1.09 -6.94
C MET A 36 -18.42 -0.61 -7.98
N ALA A 37 -19.60 -0.20 -7.52
CA ALA A 37 -20.62 0.38 -8.40
C ALA A 37 -20.14 1.68 -9.06
N TRP A 38 -19.47 2.55 -8.28
CA TRP A 38 -18.90 3.79 -8.79
C TRP A 38 -17.79 3.52 -9.82
N LEU A 39 -16.86 2.63 -9.54
CA LEU A 39 -15.79 2.26 -10.48
C LEU A 39 -16.35 1.65 -11.78
N ASN A 40 -17.46 0.92 -11.70
CA ASN A 40 -18.09 0.29 -12.87
C ASN A 40 -18.70 1.31 -13.84
N VAL A 41 -19.19 2.45 -13.33
CA VAL A 41 -19.76 3.52 -14.16
C VAL A 41 -18.74 4.60 -14.54
N HIS A 42 -17.48 4.46 -14.13
CA HIS A 42 -16.37 5.36 -14.44
C HIS A 42 -15.27 4.63 -15.22
N PRO A 43 -15.50 4.33 -16.53
CA PRO A 43 -14.50 3.62 -17.35
C PRO A 43 -13.23 4.43 -17.58
N GLU A 44 -13.27 5.76 -17.45
CA GLU A 44 -12.12 6.66 -17.51
C GLU A 44 -11.10 6.43 -16.38
N ILE A 45 -11.52 5.82 -15.26
CA ILE A 45 -10.61 5.34 -14.24
C ILE A 45 -10.04 4.00 -14.68
N SER A 46 -8.87 4.01 -15.25
CA SER A 46 -8.22 2.81 -15.76
C SER A 46 -7.42 2.05 -14.69
N HIS A 47 -6.91 2.73 -13.66
CA HIS A 47 -6.01 2.15 -12.66
C HIS A 47 -6.54 2.31 -11.24
N VAL A 48 -6.38 1.26 -10.42
CA VAL A 48 -6.70 1.26 -8.99
C VAL A 48 -5.45 0.92 -8.21
N VAL A 49 -5.00 1.84 -7.34
CA VAL A 49 -3.87 1.60 -6.45
C VAL A 49 -4.39 1.14 -5.09
N ILE A 50 -3.95 -0.03 -4.64
CA ILE A 50 -4.29 -0.58 -3.33
C ILE A 50 -3.09 -0.48 -2.40
N ALA A 51 -3.27 0.26 -1.32
CA ALA A 51 -2.33 0.35 -0.21
C ALA A 51 -3.06 0.01 1.09
N GLN A 52 -2.44 -0.82 1.93
CA GLN A 52 -3.04 -1.21 3.21
C GLN A 52 -1.96 -1.61 4.22
N HIS A 53 -2.34 -1.71 5.49
CA HIS A 53 -1.50 -2.30 6.52
C HIS A 53 -1.55 -3.84 6.40
N TRP A 54 -0.73 -4.39 5.50
CA TRP A 54 -0.77 -5.79 5.07
C TRP A 54 -0.64 -6.78 6.23
N SER A 55 0.35 -6.59 7.13
CA SER A 55 0.61 -7.50 8.26
C SER A 55 -0.57 -7.56 9.23
N ALA A 56 -1.15 -6.42 9.61
CA ALA A 56 -2.30 -6.39 10.50
C ALA A 56 -3.51 -7.12 9.92
N ARG A 57 -3.61 -7.18 8.59
CA ARG A 57 -4.69 -7.92 7.92
C ARG A 57 -4.42 -9.40 7.85
N TYR A 58 -3.18 -9.78 7.60
CA TYR A 58 -2.76 -11.17 7.58
C TYR A 58 -2.90 -11.83 8.96
N ASP A 59 -2.44 -11.14 10.02
CA ASP A 59 -2.44 -11.64 11.40
C ASP A 59 -3.80 -11.54 12.10
N SER A 60 -4.78 -10.90 11.46
CA SER A 60 -6.11 -10.77 12.04
C SER A 60 -6.78 -12.12 12.19
N LYS A 61 -7.19 -12.47 13.42
CA LYS A 61 -8.03 -13.64 13.70
C LYS A 61 -9.39 -13.56 13.01
N ASN A 62 -9.78 -12.38 12.57
CA ASN A 62 -11.02 -12.09 11.87
C ASN A 62 -10.73 -11.65 10.44
N VAL A 63 -10.07 -12.52 9.66
CA VAL A 63 -9.91 -12.29 8.23
C VAL A 63 -11.29 -12.31 7.58
N MET A 64 -11.62 -11.27 6.87
CA MET A 64 -12.85 -11.18 6.09
C MET A 64 -12.52 -11.16 4.61
N ASP A 65 -13.35 -11.77 3.78
CA ASP A 65 -13.28 -11.56 2.34
C ASP A 65 -13.61 -10.09 2.00
N TRP A 66 -13.44 -9.72 0.76
CA TRP A 66 -13.75 -8.35 0.33
C TRP A 66 -15.27 -8.01 0.42
N LYS A 67 -16.14 -9.04 0.53
CA LYS A 67 -17.58 -8.89 0.81
C LYS A 67 -17.88 -8.89 2.32
N LEU A 68 -16.85 -8.80 3.15
CA LEU A 68 -16.89 -8.80 4.62
C LEU A 68 -17.46 -10.09 5.23
N LYS A 69 -17.42 -11.20 4.50
CA LYS A 69 -17.74 -12.51 5.06
C LYS A 69 -16.54 -13.05 5.83
N PRO A 70 -16.75 -13.58 7.05
CA PRO A 70 -15.68 -14.21 7.79
C PRO A 70 -15.01 -15.32 6.97
N LEU A 71 -13.69 -15.37 7.00
CA LEU A 71 -12.90 -16.41 6.38
C LEU A 71 -12.18 -17.25 7.46
N PRO A 72 -11.88 -18.51 7.17
CA PRO A 72 -10.93 -19.26 8.00
C PRO A 72 -9.62 -18.47 8.12
N SER A 73 -8.96 -18.54 9.27
CA SER A 73 -7.67 -17.89 9.47
C SER A 73 -6.57 -18.52 8.60
N GLY A 74 -5.63 -17.72 8.15
CA GLY A 74 -4.41 -18.17 7.50
C GLY A 74 -4.19 -17.67 6.08
N GLU A 75 -3.02 -17.94 5.56
CA GLU A 75 -2.56 -17.48 4.25
C GLU A 75 -3.51 -17.77 3.08
N PRO A 76 -4.06 -19.01 2.93
CA PRO A 76 -4.93 -19.32 1.80
C PRO A 76 -6.17 -18.42 1.76
N ALA A 77 -6.78 -18.17 2.92
CA ALA A 77 -7.98 -17.35 3.00
C ALA A 77 -7.70 -15.88 2.62
N TYR A 78 -6.63 -15.32 3.15
CA TYR A 78 -6.23 -13.96 2.84
C TYR A 78 -5.84 -13.80 1.36
N SER A 79 -5.00 -14.68 0.84
CA SER A 79 -4.56 -14.68 -0.56
C SER A 79 -5.75 -14.83 -1.53
N ASN A 80 -6.67 -15.76 -1.24
CA ASN A 80 -7.86 -15.99 -2.06
C ASN A 80 -8.81 -14.78 -2.04
N SER A 81 -9.00 -14.15 -0.88
CA SER A 81 -9.82 -12.94 -0.78
C SER A 81 -9.23 -11.78 -1.58
N LEU A 82 -7.94 -11.54 -1.46
CA LEU A 82 -7.26 -10.48 -2.21
C LEU A 82 -7.31 -10.76 -3.72
N ARG A 83 -7.07 -12.01 -4.12
CA ARG A 83 -7.21 -12.46 -5.53
C ARG A 83 -8.61 -12.21 -6.07
N ALA A 84 -9.65 -12.59 -5.33
CA ALA A 84 -11.04 -12.40 -5.75
C ALA A 84 -11.36 -10.91 -5.94
N PHE A 85 -10.90 -10.06 -5.02
CA PHE A 85 -11.09 -8.61 -5.14
C PHE A 85 -10.38 -8.02 -6.38
N ILE A 86 -9.12 -8.41 -6.60
CA ILE A 86 -8.37 -7.99 -7.78
C ILE A 86 -9.06 -8.45 -9.06
N SER A 87 -9.55 -9.70 -9.09
CA SER A 87 -10.24 -10.25 -10.26
C SER A 87 -11.52 -9.50 -10.59
N GLU A 88 -12.29 -9.09 -9.59
CA GLU A 88 -13.48 -8.24 -9.78
C GLU A 88 -13.12 -6.87 -10.39
N LEU A 89 -12.06 -6.21 -9.90
CA LEU A 89 -11.59 -4.96 -10.47
C LEU A 89 -11.14 -5.14 -11.93
N ARG A 90 -10.43 -6.21 -12.22
CA ARG A 90 -10.00 -6.53 -13.59
C ARG A 90 -11.17 -6.85 -14.52
N ALA A 91 -12.20 -7.52 -14.02
CA ALA A 91 -13.43 -7.77 -14.79
C ALA A 91 -14.15 -6.46 -15.19
N MET A 92 -13.95 -5.39 -14.41
CA MET A 92 -14.40 -4.02 -14.76
C MET A 92 -13.43 -3.28 -15.70
N GLY A 93 -12.39 -3.94 -16.24
CA GLY A 93 -11.37 -3.32 -17.07
C GLY A 93 -10.36 -2.46 -16.30
N LYS A 94 -10.30 -2.58 -14.94
CA LYS A 94 -9.36 -1.79 -14.14
C LYS A 94 -8.03 -2.52 -14.03
N GLN A 95 -6.96 -1.77 -14.11
CA GLN A 95 -5.62 -2.24 -13.81
C GLN A 95 -5.36 -2.07 -12.31
N VAL A 96 -4.76 -3.08 -11.69
CA VAL A 96 -4.54 -3.09 -10.26
C VAL A 96 -3.07 -2.95 -9.94
N ILE A 97 -2.75 -1.96 -9.14
CA ILE A 97 -1.39 -1.70 -8.64
C ILE A 97 -1.42 -1.88 -7.11
N LEU A 98 -0.57 -2.76 -6.60
CA LEU A 98 -0.43 -2.96 -5.17
C LEU A 98 0.81 -2.21 -4.67
N LEU A 99 0.65 -1.42 -3.62
CA LEU A 99 1.79 -0.84 -2.92
C LEU A 99 2.28 -1.83 -1.86
N ALA A 100 3.51 -2.31 -1.98
CA ALA A 100 4.13 -3.18 -0.98
C ALA A 100 4.14 -2.50 0.41
N PRO A 101 4.21 -3.28 1.52
CA PRO A 101 4.20 -2.71 2.87
C PRO A 101 5.36 -1.74 3.11
N THR A 102 5.12 -0.71 3.91
CA THR A 102 6.17 0.22 4.36
C THR A 102 7.05 -0.41 5.45
N PRO A 103 8.31 0.02 5.64
CA PRO A 103 9.12 -0.41 6.77
C PRO A 103 8.41 -0.20 8.11
N LEU A 104 8.49 -1.17 9.02
CA LEU A 104 7.97 -1.03 10.37
C LEU A 104 9.01 -0.42 11.29
N ILE A 105 8.58 0.52 12.13
CA ILE A 105 9.42 1.22 13.12
C ILE A 105 8.96 0.82 14.52
N LYS A 106 9.89 0.42 15.39
CA LYS A 106 9.57 -0.02 16.77
C LYS A 106 9.26 1.14 17.73
N GLN A 107 8.41 2.08 17.28
CA GLN A 107 8.01 3.23 18.10
C GLN A 107 6.57 3.65 17.80
N ASN A 108 5.71 3.65 18.84
CA ASN A 108 4.29 4.01 18.70
C ASN A 108 4.06 5.50 18.43
N ASP A 109 4.97 6.37 18.87
CA ASP A 109 4.92 7.82 18.60
C ASP A 109 6.34 8.29 18.28
N VAL A 110 6.71 8.15 17.01
CA VAL A 110 8.04 8.49 16.52
C VAL A 110 8.35 9.98 16.73
N ALA A 111 7.38 10.84 16.48
CA ALA A 111 7.57 12.28 16.61
C ALA A 111 7.85 12.71 18.06
N LYS A 112 7.09 12.17 19.02
CA LYS A 112 7.32 12.43 20.46
C LYS A 112 8.66 11.85 20.93
N TYR A 113 8.97 10.64 20.48
CA TYR A 113 10.24 9.99 20.82
C TYR A 113 11.44 10.82 20.36
N ILE A 114 11.46 11.26 19.09
CA ILE A 114 12.54 12.08 18.54
C ILE A 114 12.63 13.42 19.29
N ARG A 115 11.53 14.12 19.54
CA ARG A 115 11.55 15.38 20.33
C ARG A 115 12.16 15.18 21.71
N ASN A 116 11.89 14.04 22.35
CA ASN A 116 12.47 13.72 23.67
C ASN A 116 13.98 13.47 23.57
N LEU A 117 14.45 12.75 22.54
CA LEU A 117 15.88 12.55 22.29
C LEU A 117 16.62 13.87 22.06
N ILE A 118 16.06 14.75 21.22
CA ILE A 118 16.63 16.07 20.97
C ILE A 118 16.74 16.88 22.27
N ARG A 119 15.68 16.89 23.09
CA ARG A 119 15.66 17.61 24.37
C ARG A 119 16.71 17.10 25.36
N ARG A 120 17.04 15.80 25.30
CA ARG A 120 18.05 15.18 26.18
C ARG A 120 19.47 15.21 25.60
N GLY A 121 19.65 15.67 24.38
CA GLY A 121 20.93 15.59 23.67
C GLY A 121 21.35 14.16 23.30
N GLU A 122 20.41 13.22 23.25
CA GLU A 122 20.64 11.77 23.04
C GLU A 122 20.41 11.33 21.58
N THR A 123 20.60 12.20 20.61
CA THR A 123 20.27 11.94 19.21
C THR A 123 21.12 10.87 18.54
N GLY A 124 22.28 10.49 19.11
CA GLY A 124 23.15 9.45 18.55
C GLY A 124 22.52 8.05 18.66
N LYS A 125 22.70 7.40 19.80
CA LYS A 125 22.23 6.01 20.04
C LYS A 125 20.71 5.84 20.03
N GLY A 126 19.97 6.88 20.44
CA GLY A 126 18.50 6.80 20.49
C GLY A 126 17.84 6.64 19.12
N LEU A 127 18.48 7.09 18.05
CA LEU A 127 17.92 6.98 16.68
C LEU A 127 18.07 5.57 16.10
N GLU A 128 18.92 4.70 16.64
CA GLU A 128 19.10 3.32 16.18
C GLU A 128 17.78 2.51 16.23
N SER A 129 16.95 2.78 17.24
CA SER A 129 15.63 2.14 17.37
C SER A 129 14.61 2.55 16.31
N LEU A 130 14.90 3.61 15.55
CA LEU A 130 14.05 4.15 14.48
C LEU A 130 14.50 3.69 13.10
N THR A 131 15.24 2.60 13.02
CA THR A 131 15.80 2.10 11.77
C THR A 131 15.16 0.79 11.33
N CYS A 132 15.18 0.54 10.02
CA CYS A 132 14.77 -0.71 9.40
C CYS A 132 15.80 -1.13 8.35
N THR A 133 16.44 -2.29 8.52
CA THR A 133 17.31 -2.88 7.49
C THR A 133 16.50 -3.63 6.45
N ARG A 134 17.10 -3.93 5.28
CA ARG A 134 16.46 -4.80 4.27
C ARG A 134 16.12 -6.18 4.81
N GLN A 135 16.98 -6.74 5.66
CA GLN A 135 16.73 -8.03 6.31
C GLN A 135 15.51 -7.93 7.22
N LYS A 136 15.48 -6.93 8.11
CA LYS A 136 14.36 -6.70 9.01
C LYS A 136 13.04 -6.47 8.27
N TYR A 137 13.07 -5.70 7.17
CA TYR A 137 11.92 -5.52 6.32
C TYR A 137 11.38 -6.84 5.76
N ARG A 138 12.26 -7.73 5.27
CA ARG A 138 11.85 -9.04 4.77
C ARG A 138 11.28 -9.93 5.87
N GLU A 139 11.87 -9.91 7.07
CA GLU A 139 11.39 -10.67 8.22
C GLU A 139 10.01 -10.17 8.68
N ASP A 140 9.84 -8.85 8.81
CA ASP A 140 8.58 -8.23 9.25
C ASP A 140 7.42 -8.49 8.27
N HIS A 141 7.72 -8.71 7.01
CA HIS A 141 6.73 -8.90 5.95
C HIS A 141 6.81 -10.27 5.27
N ALA A 142 7.47 -11.24 5.90
CA ALA A 142 7.71 -12.58 5.35
C ALA A 142 6.43 -13.32 4.93
N ALA A 143 5.33 -13.08 5.63
CA ALA A 143 4.04 -13.69 5.30
C ALA A 143 3.34 -13.04 4.09
N VAL A 144 3.57 -11.76 3.86
CA VAL A 144 2.82 -10.97 2.86
C VAL A 144 3.55 -10.88 1.53
N LEU A 145 4.87 -10.64 1.55
CA LEU A 145 5.64 -10.44 0.31
C LEU A 145 5.48 -11.59 -0.71
N PRO A 146 5.50 -12.88 -0.31
CA PRO A 146 5.28 -13.98 -1.24
C PRO A 146 3.88 -14.00 -1.88
N ILE A 147 2.87 -13.49 -1.16
CA ILE A 147 1.50 -13.38 -1.69
C ILE A 147 1.47 -12.33 -2.80
N LEU A 148 2.06 -11.15 -2.55
CA LEU A 148 2.14 -10.09 -3.55
C LEU A 148 2.93 -10.54 -4.78
N ASP A 149 4.06 -11.22 -4.57
CA ASP A 149 4.89 -11.76 -5.66
C ASP A 149 4.12 -12.76 -6.52
N ARG A 150 3.35 -13.65 -5.90
CA ARG A 150 2.53 -14.63 -6.61
C ARG A 150 1.43 -13.97 -7.45
N LEU A 151 0.72 -13.00 -6.89
CA LEU A 151 -0.34 -12.27 -7.61
C LEU A 151 0.23 -11.50 -8.82
N GLU A 152 1.43 -10.95 -8.69
CA GLU A 152 2.12 -10.29 -9.80
C GLU A 152 2.58 -11.29 -10.86
N GLN A 153 3.17 -12.42 -10.46
CA GLN A 153 3.60 -13.50 -11.38
C GLN A 153 2.42 -14.09 -12.17
N GLU A 154 1.24 -14.14 -11.57
CA GLU A 154 0.00 -14.55 -12.23
C GLU A 154 -0.58 -13.47 -13.16
N GLY A 155 0.08 -12.32 -13.28
CA GLY A 155 -0.38 -11.21 -14.13
C GLY A 155 -1.65 -10.51 -13.62
N LEU A 156 -2.01 -10.69 -12.35
CA LEU A 156 -3.23 -10.11 -11.77
C LEU A 156 -3.06 -8.65 -11.38
N CYS A 157 -1.84 -8.23 -11.05
CA CYS A 157 -1.53 -6.87 -10.61
C CYS A 157 -0.08 -6.51 -10.94
N THR A 158 0.27 -5.24 -10.74
CA THR A 158 1.66 -4.78 -10.66
C THR A 158 1.97 -4.39 -9.22
N VAL A 159 3.15 -4.76 -8.70
CA VAL A 159 3.54 -4.44 -7.34
C VAL A 159 4.61 -3.34 -7.31
N LEU A 160 4.30 -2.22 -6.68
CA LEU A 160 5.28 -1.18 -6.40
C LEU A 160 6.13 -1.60 -5.20
N ARG A 161 7.41 -1.86 -5.42
CA ARG A 161 8.34 -2.41 -4.45
C ARG A 161 8.95 -1.33 -3.57
N ILE A 162 8.85 -1.51 -2.27
CA ILE A 162 9.45 -0.59 -1.27
C ILE A 162 10.87 -1.02 -0.91
N LEU A 163 11.22 -2.30 -1.02
CA LEU A 163 12.55 -2.79 -0.67
C LEU A 163 13.72 -1.99 -1.31
N PRO A 164 13.65 -1.55 -2.58
CA PRO A 164 14.68 -0.69 -3.16
C PRO A 164 14.82 0.68 -2.51
N TYR A 165 13.78 1.16 -1.79
CA TYR A 165 13.83 2.40 -1.03
C TYR A 165 14.69 2.28 0.24
N ILE A 166 14.86 1.08 0.77
CA ILE A 166 15.75 0.81 1.89
C ILE A 166 17.18 0.67 1.34
N PRO A 167 18.14 1.52 1.74
CA PRO A 167 19.51 1.44 1.26
C PRO A 167 20.13 0.06 1.50
N GLU A 168 21.13 -0.34 0.69
CA GLU A 168 21.83 -1.62 0.85
C GLU A 168 22.90 -1.54 1.91
N ASP A 169 23.61 -0.44 1.93
CA ASP A 169 24.81 -0.16 2.75
C ASP A 169 24.47 0.36 4.15
N ARG A 170 23.25 0.80 4.38
CA ARG A 170 22.79 1.33 5.67
C ARG A 170 21.31 1.07 5.90
N PRO A 171 20.84 1.06 7.16
CA PRO A 171 19.41 0.96 7.41
C PRO A 171 18.66 2.22 6.94
N PHE A 172 17.41 2.03 6.55
CA PHE A 172 16.44 3.12 6.48
C PHE A 172 16.26 3.73 7.87
N ASN A 173 16.14 5.04 7.94
CA ASN A 173 15.94 5.76 9.20
C ASN A 173 14.64 6.59 9.13
N ALA A 174 13.81 6.46 10.16
CA ALA A 174 12.57 7.25 10.27
C ALA A 174 12.81 8.74 10.60
N TYR A 175 14.05 9.12 10.88
CA TYR A 175 14.49 10.51 11.08
C TYR A 175 15.74 10.76 10.25
N GLU A 176 15.68 11.64 9.29
CA GLU A 176 16.78 11.93 8.37
C GLU A 176 16.85 13.42 8.04
N HIS A 177 18.04 14.00 8.12
CA HIS A 177 18.30 15.42 7.81
C HIS A 177 17.37 16.42 8.53
N GLY A 178 17.03 16.16 9.80
CA GLY A 178 16.12 17.01 10.57
C GLY A 178 14.64 16.74 10.31
N GLU A 179 14.29 15.83 9.40
CA GLU A 179 12.92 15.51 9.03
C GLU A 179 12.43 14.21 9.68
N ILE A 180 11.22 14.25 10.23
CA ILE A 180 10.54 13.08 10.79
C ILE A 180 9.75 12.41 9.66
N LEU A 181 10.13 11.19 9.27
CA LEU A 181 9.53 10.45 8.15
C LEU A 181 8.37 9.54 8.56
N TYR A 182 8.23 9.27 9.87
CA TYR A 182 7.15 8.44 10.41
C TYR A 182 6.40 9.18 11.50
N LYS A 183 5.08 8.97 11.55
CA LYS A 183 4.21 9.46 12.60
C LYS A 183 4.25 8.50 13.81
N ASP A 184 4.12 7.23 13.53
CA ASP A 184 4.10 6.12 14.50
C ASP A 184 4.82 4.89 13.92
N SER A 185 4.51 3.69 14.39
CA SER A 185 5.20 2.45 14.01
C SER A 185 5.07 2.05 12.54
N ASP A 186 4.02 2.46 11.87
CA ASP A 186 3.62 1.98 10.54
C ASP A 186 3.06 3.08 9.61
N HIS A 187 2.71 4.24 10.15
CA HIS A 187 2.24 5.36 9.34
C HIS A 187 3.35 6.37 9.06
N MET A 188 3.61 6.59 7.80
CA MET A 188 4.54 7.64 7.39
C MET A 188 3.96 9.03 7.66
N SER A 189 4.84 9.98 7.97
CA SER A 189 4.49 11.39 7.97
C SER A 189 4.25 11.89 6.53
N SER A 190 3.70 13.10 6.38
CA SER A 190 3.57 13.73 5.05
C SER A 190 4.92 13.85 4.34
N LYS A 191 5.99 14.17 5.08
CA LYS A 191 7.36 14.24 4.54
C LYS A 191 7.85 12.87 4.08
N GLY A 192 7.66 11.84 4.91
CA GLY A 192 8.01 10.47 4.57
C GLY A 192 7.25 9.95 3.35
N SER A 193 5.94 10.21 3.28
CA SER A 193 5.11 9.83 2.15
C SER A 193 5.57 10.50 0.84
N ILE A 194 5.93 11.78 0.87
CA ILE A 194 6.46 12.50 -0.31
C ILE A 194 7.79 11.87 -0.76
N LYS A 195 8.72 11.60 0.16
CA LYS A 195 10.01 10.95 -0.17
C LYS A 195 9.79 9.56 -0.77
N LEU A 196 8.95 8.74 -0.15
CA LEU A 196 8.61 7.41 -0.67
C LEU A 196 8.01 7.51 -2.07
N PHE A 197 7.07 8.41 -2.26
CA PHE A 197 6.42 8.59 -3.56
C PHE A 197 7.40 9.03 -4.65
N GLN A 198 8.33 9.94 -4.35
CA GLN A 198 9.38 10.33 -5.29
C GLN A 198 10.23 9.12 -5.72
N HIS A 199 10.52 8.22 -4.79
CA HIS A 199 11.24 6.98 -5.06
C HIS A 199 10.42 5.98 -5.90
N LEU A 200 9.12 5.86 -5.64
CA LEU A 200 8.21 4.96 -6.37
C LEU A 200 7.79 5.49 -7.74
N LYS A 201 7.99 6.78 -8.02
CA LYS A 201 7.56 7.43 -9.26
C LYS A 201 8.04 6.72 -10.54
N PRO A 202 9.29 6.23 -10.67
CA PRO A 202 9.70 5.47 -11.84
C PRO A 202 8.91 4.17 -12.02
N GLN A 203 8.74 3.38 -10.95
CA GLN A 203 7.98 2.14 -10.97
C GLN A 203 6.51 2.40 -11.34
N LEU A 204 5.91 3.46 -10.76
CA LEU A 204 4.54 3.83 -11.07
C LEU A 204 4.38 4.24 -12.54
N LYS A 205 5.32 5.03 -13.08
CA LYS A 205 5.30 5.38 -14.52
C LYS A 205 5.36 4.14 -15.41
N GLU A 206 6.23 3.19 -15.10
CA GLU A 206 6.34 1.93 -15.83
C GLU A 206 5.03 1.12 -15.74
N ALA A 207 4.45 1.00 -14.54
CA ALA A 207 3.18 0.31 -14.33
C ALA A 207 2.04 0.92 -15.16
N LEU A 208 1.97 2.26 -15.25
CA LEU A 208 0.97 2.97 -16.03
C LEU A 208 1.18 2.86 -17.55
N GLN A 209 2.39 2.55 -18.02
CA GLN A 209 2.73 2.47 -19.45
C GLN A 209 2.63 1.05 -20.01
N LYS A 210 2.89 0.01 -19.21
CA LYS A 210 2.92 -1.40 -19.65
C LYS A 210 1.70 -1.88 -20.42
N GLU A 211 0.59 -1.19 -20.35
CA GLU A 211 -0.70 -1.66 -20.83
C GLU A 211 -1.31 -0.83 -21.96
N SER A 212 -0.73 0.32 -22.30
CA SER A 212 -1.11 0.98 -23.56
C SER A 212 -0.72 0.14 -24.80
N THR A 213 0.23 -0.81 -24.62
CA THR A 213 0.69 -1.72 -25.68
C THR A 213 -0.15 -3.01 -25.80
N ALA A 214 -0.80 -3.47 -24.73
CA ALA A 214 -1.62 -4.70 -24.76
C ALA A 214 -2.99 -4.52 -25.43
N SER A 215 -3.54 -3.32 -25.40
CA SER A 215 -4.84 -3.01 -26.03
C SER A 215 -4.75 -2.74 -27.54
N SER A 216 -3.56 -2.50 -28.09
CA SER A 216 -3.38 -2.28 -29.54
C SER A 216 -3.28 -3.56 -30.37
N GLY A 217 -3.22 -4.74 -29.71
CA GLY A 217 -3.09 -6.05 -30.39
C GLY A 217 -4.42 -6.75 -30.74
N LEU A 218 -5.56 -6.27 -30.27
CA LEU A 218 -6.87 -6.79 -30.64
C LEU A 218 -7.46 -5.99 -31.80
N GLN A 219 -6.83 -6.11 -32.99
CA GLN A 219 -7.52 -5.79 -34.23
C GLN A 219 -8.69 -6.77 -34.39
N LYS A 220 -9.88 -6.21 -34.47
CA LYS A 220 -11.12 -6.94 -34.81
C LYS A 220 -10.97 -7.64 -36.17
N PRO A 221 -11.53 -8.84 -36.30
CA PRO A 221 -11.71 -9.46 -37.61
C PRO A 221 -12.68 -8.68 -38.49
#